data_69dbdf41a0a5a8c813711bdc6ec8d909
#
_entry.id   69dbdf41a0a5a8c813711bdc6ec8d909
#
_cell.length_a   1.000
_cell.length_b   1.000
_cell.length_c   1.000
_cell.angle_alpha   90.00
_cell.angle_beta   90.00
_cell.angle_gamma   90.00
#
_symmetry.space_group_name_H-M   'P 1'
#
loop_
_entity.id
_entity.type
_entity.pdbx_description
1 polymer ?
#
loop_
_entity_poly.entity_id
_entity_poly.type
_entity_poly.pdbx_seq_one_letter_code
_entity_poly.pdbx_strand_id
1 'polypeptide(L)'
;DLLLINDGDMTAAAAWLDKTLADIPPDEQPAVYVTSVHYRHPTMAFLSANYDRVKWLPGSHALVFPAAGPALYLYPANSPAPDWAVPLLEAERPPEIVTATNGVELFRVYRLSERPPLPATTGSSNFSGVIALDSVSSEPAAVGETLPVTLAWTVTAAPPDGTSLATFSHLEDKTGRRWSQIDQDGYPAEQWAPGEVILERIELPLPAGLPPGNGQLYRLRIGRFNPAGGERLALIDANGGFAGDSLLSHDVVIRPGPPPDPLPRPPFPVDEPAAEGLRFL
;
A
#
# COMPACT_ATOMS: atom_id res chain seq x y z
N ASP A 1 -6.08 27.09 4.31
CA ASP A 1 -5.17 28.20 4.07
C ASP A 1 -5.14 28.55 2.60
N LEU A 2 -5.13 29.86 2.25
CA LEU A 2 -5.14 30.33 0.85
C LEU A 2 -3.89 29.87 0.07
N LEU A 3 -2.76 29.68 0.75
CA LEU A 3 -1.53 29.18 0.12
C LEU A 3 -1.69 27.75 -0.38
N LEU A 4 -2.32 26.88 0.41
CA LEU A 4 -2.53 25.48 0.03
C LEU A 4 -3.62 25.33 -1.05
N ILE A 5 -4.66 26.17 -0.99
CA ILE A 5 -5.73 26.20 -2.01
C ILE A 5 -5.21 26.62 -3.39
N ASN A 6 -4.12 27.41 -3.43
CA ASN A 6 -3.50 27.91 -4.66
C ASN A 6 -2.17 27.18 -4.97
N ASP A 7 -2.04 25.91 -4.63
CA ASP A 7 -0.86 25.08 -4.91
C ASP A 7 0.48 25.65 -4.36
N GLY A 8 0.43 26.40 -3.27
CA GLY A 8 1.60 26.99 -2.67
C GLY A 8 2.60 25.94 -2.16
N ASP A 9 2.12 24.79 -1.70
CA ASP A 9 2.90 23.62 -1.33
C ASP A 9 3.66 23.03 -2.52
N MET A 10 2.99 22.83 -3.66
CA MET A 10 3.58 22.29 -4.88
C MET A 10 4.55 23.29 -5.53
N THR A 11 4.25 24.59 -5.47
CA THR A 11 5.15 25.67 -5.93
C THR A 11 6.45 25.68 -5.10
N ALA A 12 6.32 25.59 -3.80
CA ALA A 12 7.48 25.54 -2.90
C ALA A 12 8.29 24.25 -3.08
N ALA A 13 7.62 23.10 -3.25
CA ALA A 13 8.27 21.82 -3.49
C ALA A 13 9.07 21.81 -4.79
N ALA A 14 8.56 22.40 -5.87
CA ALA A 14 9.24 22.54 -7.16
C ALA A 14 10.54 23.35 -6.99
N ALA A 15 10.43 24.55 -6.39
CA ALA A 15 11.59 25.43 -6.17
C ALA A 15 12.63 24.80 -5.23
N TRP A 16 12.19 24.10 -4.19
CA TRP A 16 13.06 23.40 -3.25
C TRP A 16 13.80 22.24 -3.94
N LEU A 17 13.11 21.45 -4.77
CA LEU A 17 13.69 20.35 -5.51
C LEU A 17 14.77 20.84 -6.47
N ASP A 18 14.46 21.83 -7.28
CA ASP A 18 15.41 22.38 -8.24
C ASP A 18 16.67 22.93 -7.55
N LYS A 19 16.49 23.67 -6.45
CA LYS A 19 17.62 24.17 -5.65
C LYS A 19 18.45 23.02 -5.05
N THR A 20 17.78 21.97 -4.55
CA THR A 20 18.46 20.84 -3.89
C THR A 20 19.29 20.02 -4.88
N LEU A 21 18.79 19.85 -6.12
CA LEU A 21 19.47 19.04 -7.12
C LEU A 21 20.48 19.81 -7.99
N ALA A 22 20.48 21.16 -7.94
CA ALA A 22 21.30 22.01 -8.81
C ALA A 22 22.81 21.71 -8.71
N ASP A 23 23.30 21.42 -7.51
CA ASP A 23 24.73 21.23 -7.24
C ASP A 23 25.13 19.74 -7.21
N ILE A 24 24.20 18.81 -7.49
CA ILE A 24 24.46 17.37 -7.47
C ILE A 24 24.60 16.88 -8.92
N PRO A 25 25.71 16.21 -9.27
CA PRO A 25 25.86 15.60 -10.59
C PRO A 25 24.67 14.66 -10.93
N PRO A 26 24.20 14.61 -12.17
CA PRO A 26 23.01 13.83 -12.54
C PRO A 26 23.06 12.34 -12.20
N ASP A 27 24.23 11.75 -12.20
CA ASP A 27 24.50 10.33 -11.86
C ASP A 27 24.57 10.07 -10.35
N GLU A 28 24.76 11.14 -9.54
CA GLU A 28 24.78 11.06 -8.08
C GLU A 28 23.45 11.52 -7.43
N GLN A 29 22.53 12.05 -8.25
CA GLN A 29 21.26 12.55 -7.73
C GLN A 29 20.40 11.42 -7.19
N PRO A 30 19.71 11.63 -6.04
CA PRO A 30 18.81 10.67 -5.47
C PRO A 30 17.59 10.41 -6.35
N ALA A 31 16.96 9.25 -6.19
CA ALA A 31 15.62 9.03 -6.71
C ALA A 31 14.63 9.98 -6.01
N VAL A 32 13.71 10.57 -6.76
CA VAL A 32 12.76 11.56 -6.23
C VAL A 32 11.35 11.03 -6.37
N TYR A 33 10.65 10.92 -5.24
CA TYR A 33 9.26 10.51 -5.14
C TYR A 33 8.42 11.65 -4.58
N VAL A 34 7.29 11.94 -5.22
CA VAL A 34 6.38 13.00 -4.79
C VAL A 34 4.96 12.46 -4.72
N THR A 35 4.23 12.80 -3.67
CA THR A 35 2.79 12.57 -3.61
C THR A 35 2.03 13.79 -4.09
N SER A 36 0.81 13.59 -4.58
CA SER A 36 -0.08 14.67 -4.94
C SER A 36 -1.52 14.20 -4.95
N VAL A 37 -2.45 15.11 -4.65
CA VAL A 37 -3.90 14.90 -4.84
C VAL A 37 -4.24 14.68 -6.31
N HIS A 38 -3.43 15.22 -7.21
CA HIS A 38 -3.57 15.06 -8.66
C HIS A 38 -2.32 14.39 -9.20
N TYR A 39 -2.48 13.23 -9.80
CA TYR A 39 -1.39 12.53 -10.44
C TYR A 39 -0.66 13.42 -11.46
N ARG A 40 0.69 13.50 -11.36
CA ARG A 40 1.54 14.38 -12.19
C ARG A 40 1.11 15.84 -12.12
N HIS A 41 1.24 16.44 -10.93
CA HIS A 41 0.72 17.77 -10.63
C HIS A 41 1.20 18.84 -11.63
N PRO A 42 0.27 19.58 -12.28
CA PRO A 42 0.60 20.53 -13.34
C PRO A 42 1.49 21.68 -12.88
N THR A 43 1.33 22.16 -11.64
CA THR A 43 2.17 23.23 -11.07
C THR A 43 3.64 22.81 -11.05
N MET A 44 3.93 21.57 -10.68
CA MET A 44 5.30 21.06 -10.67
C MET A 44 5.83 20.88 -12.10
N ALA A 45 4.99 20.42 -13.04
CA ALA A 45 5.35 20.31 -14.44
C ALA A 45 5.71 21.65 -15.09
N PHE A 46 5.05 22.71 -14.64
CA PHE A 46 5.30 24.06 -15.18
C PHE A 46 6.51 24.75 -14.53
N LEU A 47 6.79 24.48 -13.26
CA LEU A 47 7.78 25.24 -12.49
C LEU A 47 9.12 24.51 -12.31
N SER A 48 9.16 23.18 -12.24
CA SER A 48 10.38 22.44 -11.94
C SER A 48 11.10 21.98 -13.21
N ALA A 49 12.39 22.28 -13.31
CA ALA A 49 13.27 21.74 -14.34
C ALA A 49 13.53 20.23 -14.17
N ASN A 50 13.23 19.68 -12.98
CA ASN A 50 13.43 18.28 -12.64
C ASN A 50 12.13 17.45 -12.70
N TYR A 51 11.05 17.99 -13.27
CA TYR A 51 9.74 17.31 -13.34
C TYR A 51 9.81 15.90 -13.92
N ASP A 52 10.53 15.67 -15.00
CA ASP A 52 10.63 14.38 -15.68
C ASP A 52 11.38 13.31 -14.86
N ARG A 53 12.08 13.74 -13.81
CA ARG A 53 12.77 12.84 -12.87
C ARG A 53 11.90 12.41 -11.71
N VAL A 54 10.80 13.10 -11.51
CA VAL A 54 9.88 12.83 -10.39
C VAL A 54 9.08 11.58 -10.68
N LYS A 55 9.10 10.65 -9.73
CA LYS A 55 8.21 9.51 -9.66
C LYS A 55 7.03 9.83 -8.75
N TRP A 56 5.84 9.65 -9.26
CA TRP A 56 4.61 10.06 -8.59
C TRP A 56 4.01 8.90 -7.81
N LEU A 57 3.91 9.07 -6.49
CA LEU A 57 3.29 8.06 -5.62
C LEU A 57 1.76 8.26 -5.61
N PRO A 58 0.99 7.17 -5.64
CA PRO A 58 -0.47 7.22 -5.54
C PRO A 58 -0.91 7.38 -4.08
N GLY A 59 -0.93 8.60 -3.58
CA GLY A 59 -1.50 8.94 -2.27
C GLY A 59 -1.06 8.03 -1.12
N SER A 60 -2.05 7.42 -0.42
CA SER A 60 -1.83 6.67 0.83
C SER A 60 -1.54 5.16 0.64
N HIS A 61 -1.54 4.65 -0.59
CA HIS A 61 -1.59 3.19 -0.81
C HIS A 61 -0.26 2.56 -1.17
N ALA A 62 0.74 3.33 -1.60
CA ALA A 62 2.03 2.79 -1.98
C ALA A 62 3.21 3.63 -1.49
N LEU A 63 4.28 2.94 -1.14
CA LEU A 63 5.61 3.49 -0.90
C LEU A 63 6.58 2.72 -1.78
N VAL A 64 7.46 3.44 -2.50
CA VAL A 64 8.38 2.83 -3.45
C VAL A 64 9.81 3.14 -3.03
N PHE A 65 10.67 2.14 -3.05
CA PHE A 65 12.10 2.30 -2.82
C PHE A 65 12.88 2.06 -4.11
N PRO A 66 13.90 2.86 -4.41
CA PRO A 66 14.73 2.62 -5.58
C PRO A 66 15.48 1.29 -5.47
N ALA A 67 15.96 0.78 -6.60
CA ALA A 67 16.78 -0.43 -6.66
C ALA A 67 18.06 -0.32 -5.81
N ALA A 68 18.65 0.87 -5.82
CA ALA A 68 19.85 1.21 -5.06
C ALA A 68 19.97 2.73 -4.89
N GLY A 69 20.84 3.15 -3.97
CA GLY A 69 21.17 4.55 -3.74
C GLY A 69 20.14 5.32 -2.91
N PRO A 70 20.38 6.63 -2.74
CA PRO A 70 19.57 7.50 -1.91
C PRO A 70 18.21 7.83 -2.55
N ALA A 71 17.25 8.17 -1.71
CA ALA A 71 15.92 8.61 -2.12
C ALA A 71 15.46 9.86 -1.37
N LEU A 72 14.72 10.71 -2.06
CA LEU A 72 13.97 11.85 -1.52
C LEU A 72 12.48 11.60 -1.70
N TYR A 73 11.73 11.82 -0.62
CA TYR A 73 10.26 11.73 -0.65
C TYR A 73 9.69 13.08 -0.23
N LEU A 74 8.94 13.70 -1.12
CA LEU A 74 8.27 14.97 -0.88
C LEU A 74 6.78 14.71 -0.67
N TYR A 75 6.31 15.09 0.50
CA TYR A 75 4.91 14.98 0.89
C TYR A 75 4.31 16.37 1.11
N PRO A 76 3.63 16.93 0.11
CA PRO A 76 2.91 18.19 0.26
C PRO A 76 1.86 18.12 1.38
N ALA A 77 1.57 19.24 2.01
CA ALA A 77 0.63 19.30 3.14
C ALA A 77 -0.79 18.79 2.77
N ASN A 78 -1.18 18.94 1.50
CA ASN A 78 -2.45 18.43 0.96
C ASN A 78 -2.42 16.92 0.64
N SER A 79 -1.25 16.29 0.65
CA SER A 79 -1.05 14.85 0.38
C SER A 79 0.02 14.28 1.31
N PRO A 80 -0.22 14.25 2.64
CA PRO A 80 0.76 13.86 3.65
C PRO A 80 1.12 12.37 3.55
N ALA A 81 2.28 12.02 4.13
CA ALA A 81 2.68 10.63 4.28
C ALA A 81 1.65 9.85 5.11
N PRO A 82 1.23 8.66 4.68
CA PRO A 82 0.31 7.86 5.46
C PRO A 82 1.01 7.28 6.71
N ASP A 83 0.27 7.15 7.80
CA ASP A 83 0.81 6.73 9.11
C ASP A 83 1.60 5.42 9.03
N TRP A 84 1.17 4.47 8.21
CA TRP A 84 1.86 3.18 8.06
C TRP A 84 3.24 3.30 7.39
N ALA A 85 3.47 4.34 6.57
CA ALA A 85 4.73 4.57 5.87
C ALA A 85 5.73 5.41 6.70
N VAL A 86 5.24 6.24 7.62
CA VAL A 86 6.08 7.14 8.42
C VAL A 86 7.23 6.42 9.13
N PRO A 87 7.04 5.27 9.80
CA PRO A 87 8.16 4.58 10.45
C PRO A 87 9.28 4.15 9.50
N LEU A 88 8.95 3.84 8.25
CA LEU A 88 9.92 3.47 7.21
C LEU A 88 10.63 4.71 6.65
N LEU A 89 9.91 5.81 6.47
CA LEU A 89 10.42 7.06 5.97
C LEU A 89 11.33 7.77 7.00
N GLU A 90 11.08 7.57 8.29
CA GLU A 90 11.86 8.13 9.41
C GLU A 90 12.93 7.16 9.95
N ALA A 91 13.16 6.03 9.28
CA ALA A 91 14.09 5.01 9.75
C ALA A 91 15.52 5.53 10.03
N GLU A 92 15.96 6.55 9.30
CA GLU A 92 17.30 7.15 9.49
C GLU A 92 17.22 8.46 10.29
N ARG A 93 16.20 9.27 10.05
CA ARG A 93 16.05 10.61 10.66
C ARG A 93 14.64 11.16 10.48
N PRO A 94 14.22 12.11 11.33
CA PRO A 94 12.96 12.82 11.14
C PRO A 94 12.95 13.64 9.85
N PRO A 95 11.77 13.99 9.31
CA PRO A 95 11.64 14.79 8.09
C PRO A 95 12.10 16.23 8.29
N GLU A 96 12.59 16.83 7.23
CA GLU A 96 12.68 18.28 7.10
C GLU A 96 11.29 18.85 6.84
N ILE A 97 10.85 19.79 7.68
CA ILE A 97 9.55 20.46 7.50
C ILE A 97 9.80 21.83 6.86
N VAL A 98 9.24 22.01 5.67
CA VAL A 98 9.32 23.29 4.97
C VAL A 98 8.05 24.07 5.22
N THR A 99 8.23 25.30 5.72
CA THR A 99 7.12 26.20 6.11
C THR A 99 7.16 27.50 5.31
N ALA A 100 6.00 28.08 5.10
CA ALA A 100 5.87 29.44 4.60
C ALA A 100 6.30 30.47 5.65
N THR A 101 6.47 31.73 5.23
CA THR A 101 6.87 32.85 6.12
C THR A 101 5.88 33.10 7.26
N ASN A 102 4.65 32.71 7.12
CA ASN A 102 3.60 32.78 8.15
C ASN A 102 3.55 31.53 9.07
N GLY A 103 4.49 30.59 8.93
CA GLY A 103 4.59 29.38 9.76
C GLY A 103 3.71 28.22 9.31
N VAL A 104 2.97 28.37 8.23
CA VAL A 104 2.17 27.27 7.66
C VAL A 104 3.08 26.21 7.05
N GLU A 105 2.90 24.94 7.42
CA GLU A 105 3.59 23.81 6.82
C GLU A 105 3.18 23.68 5.35
N LEU A 106 4.14 23.63 4.44
CA LEU A 106 3.92 23.46 3.01
C LEU A 106 4.14 22.01 2.57
N PHE A 107 5.26 21.41 3.00
CA PHE A 107 5.55 20.01 2.70
C PHE A 107 6.62 19.46 3.66
N ARG A 108 6.70 18.13 3.71
CA ARG A 108 7.77 17.39 4.41
C ARG A 108 8.67 16.69 3.42
N VAL A 109 9.96 16.65 3.75
CA VAL A 109 10.96 15.93 2.99
C VAL A 109 11.56 14.83 3.87
N TYR A 110 11.38 13.60 3.43
CA TYR A 110 12.08 12.46 4.02
C TYR A 110 13.27 12.10 3.14
N ARG A 111 14.38 11.73 3.77
CA ARG A 111 15.62 11.39 3.09
C ARG A 111 16.09 10.04 3.58
N LEU A 112 16.28 9.11 2.65
CA LEU A 112 16.88 7.82 2.93
C LEU A 112 18.18 7.69 2.13
N SER A 113 19.26 7.27 2.77
CA SER A 113 20.52 6.94 2.13
C SER A 113 20.48 5.56 1.49
N GLU A 114 19.70 4.67 2.11
CA GLU A 114 19.44 3.33 1.61
C GLU A 114 18.04 2.86 1.98
N ARG A 115 17.60 1.77 1.38
CA ARG A 115 16.30 1.18 1.69
C ARG A 115 16.31 0.59 3.10
N PRO A 116 15.32 0.94 3.95
CA PRO A 116 15.21 0.35 5.29
C PRO A 116 14.94 -1.16 5.20
N PRO A 117 15.24 -1.92 6.27
CA PRO A 117 14.87 -3.33 6.35
C PRO A 117 13.38 -3.51 6.13
N LEU A 118 13.02 -4.35 5.17
CA LEU A 118 11.64 -4.72 4.86
C LEU A 118 11.27 -6.04 5.53
N PRO A 119 9.96 -6.34 5.64
CA PRO A 119 9.51 -7.65 6.12
C PRO A 119 10.21 -8.79 5.36
N ALA A 120 10.60 -9.83 6.09
CA ALA A 120 11.32 -10.96 5.50
C ALA A 120 10.54 -11.55 4.32
N THR A 121 11.25 -11.84 3.24
CA THR A 121 10.70 -12.53 2.07
C THR A 121 10.18 -13.89 2.49
N THR A 122 8.88 -14.13 2.30
CA THR A 122 8.23 -15.42 2.60
C THR A 122 8.29 -16.40 1.43
N GLY A 123 8.79 -15.95 0.30
CA GLY A 123 8.91 -16.65 -0.98
C GLY A 123 8.60 -15.69 -2.11
N SER A 124 9.40 -15.68 -3.17
CA SER A 124 9.17 -14.78 -4.30
C SER A 124 8.26 -15.46 -5.32
N SER A 125 7.15 -14.83 -5.66
CA SER A 125 6.16 -15.30 -6.62
C SER A 125 6.15 -14.39 -7.85
N ASN A 126 6.66 -14.89 -8.97
CA ASN A 126 6.85 -14.11 -10.20
C ASN A 126 5.55 -14.00 -11.00
N PHE A 127 5.15 -12.79 -11.32
CA PHE A 127 4.00 -12.49 -12.17
C PHE A 127 4.48 -12.00 -13.54
N SER A 128 4.33 -12.85 -14.55
CA SER A 128 4.64 -12.59 -15.98
C SER A 128 6.07 -12.09 -16.26
N GLY A 129 7.02 -12.29 -15.34
CA GLY A 129 8.40 -11.82 -15.50
C GLY A 129 8.59 -10.32 -15.31
N VAL A 130 7.55 -9.58 -14.91
CA VAL A 130 7.62 -8.11 -14.74
C VAL A 130 7.65 -7.67 -13.29
N ILE A 131 7.04 -8.45 -12.40
CA ILE A 131 7.00 -8.14 -10.96
C ILE A 131 6.92 -9.43 -10.13
N ALA A 132 7.56 -9.42 -8.97
CA ALA A 132 7.52 -10.53 -8.03
C ALA A 132 6.91 -10.09 -6.70
N LEU A 133 5.99 -10.88 -6.14
CA LEU A 133 5.48 -10.71 -4.79
C LEU A 133 6.41 -11.43 -3.81
N ASP A 134 7.11 -10.66 -2.99
CA ASP A 134 8.14 -11.18 -2.07
C ASP A 134 7.59 -11.46 -0.68
N SER A 135 6.64 -10.64 -0.22
CA SER A 135 6.00 -10.89 1.07
C SER A 135 4.55 -10.40 1.11
N VAL A 136 3.79 -11.09 1.93
CA VAL A 136 2.42 -10.73 2.32
C VAL A 136 2.38 -10.73 3.83
N SER A 137 1.97 -9.62 4.43
CA SER A 137 1.74 -9.53 5.86
C SER A 137 0.38 -8.90 6.13
N SER A 138 -0.25 -9.30 7.22
CA SER A 138 -1.51 -8.71 7.67
C SER A 138 -1.51 -8.51 9.17
N GLU A 139 -2.15 -7.46 9.63
CA GLU A 139 -2.38 -7.23 11.05
C GLU A 139 -3.70 -7.90 11.45
N PRO A 140 -3.79 -8.46 12.69
CA PRO A 140 -5.02 -9.06 13.15
C PRO A 140 -6.16 -8.04 13.24
N ALA A 141 -7.29 -8.34 12.60
CA ALA A 141 -8.48 -7.50 12.62
C ALA A 141 -9.71 -8.29 13.11
N ALA A 142 -10.73 -7.59 13.60
CA ALA A 142 -11.98 -8.20 14.02
C ALA A 142 -13.03 -8.16 12.90
N VAL A 143 -13.99 -9.08 12.99
CA VAL A 143 -15.17 -9.08 12.11
C VAL A 143 -15.86 -7.71 12.16
N GLY A 144 -16.17 -7.13 11.02
CA GLY A 144 -16.75 -5.79 10.88
C GLY A 144 -15.73 -4.65 10.82
N GLU A 145 -14.45 -4.93 11.05
CA GLU A 145 -13.34 -3.98 10.87
C GLU A 145 -12.73 -4.07 9.47
N THR A 146 -11.67 -3.33 9.26
CA THR A 146 -10.81 -3.44 8.07
C THR A 146 -9.58 -4.27 8.41
N LEU A 147 -9.20 -5.20 7.54
CA LEU A 147 -7.98 -5.99 7.62
C LEU A 147 -6.86 -5.25 6.88
N PRO A 148 -5.88 -4.72 7.59
CA PRO A 148 -4.72 -4.10 6.95
C PRO A 148 -3.79 -5.18 6.41
N VAL A 149 -3.50 -5.10 5.10
CA VAL A 149 -2.58 -6.02 4.41
C VAL A 149 -1.45 -5.21 3.78
N THR A 150 -0.22 -5.63 4.00
CA THR A 150 0.96 -5.05 3.33
C THR A 150 1.57 -6.07 2.39
N LEU A 151 1.71 -5.67 1.14
CA LEU A 151 2.34 -6.46 0.08
C LEU A 151 3.69 -5.82 -0.27
N ALA A 152 4.74 -6.62 -0.36
CA ALA A 152 6.02 -6.17 -0.87
C ALA A 152 6.27 -6.80 -2.24
N TRP A 153 6.44 -5.96 -3.23
CA TRP A 153 6.67 -6.33 -4.62
C TRP A 153 8.06 -5.87 -5.06
N THR A 154 8.78 -6.70 -5.80
CA THR A 154 10.00 -6.29 -6.51
C THR A 154 9.73 -6.23 -8.00
N VAL A 155 10.01 -5.11 -8.63
CA VAL A 155 9.96 -4.96 -10.09
C VAL A 155 11.11 -5.74 -10.71
N THR A 156 10.82 -6.72 -11.56
CA THR A 156 11.82 -7.57 -12.20
C THR A 156 12.16 -7.11 -13.62
N ALA A 157 11.18 -6.50 -14.30
CA ALA A 157 11.39 -5.89 -15.61
C ALA A 157 10.41 -4.73 -15.81
N ALA A 158 10.73 -3.81 -16.70
CA ALA A 158 9.78 -2.79 -17.13
C ALA A 158 8.59 -3.46 -17.84
N PRO A 159 7.34 -3.13 -17.47
CA PRO A 159 6.19 -3.62 -18.21
C PRO A 159 6.14 -3.03 -19.62
N PRO A 160 5.41 -3.64 -20.57
CA PRO A 160 5.19 -3.06 -21.89
C PRO A 160 4.57 -1.66 -21.80
N ASP A 161 4.91 -0.79 -22.75
CA ASP A 161 4.37 0.56 -22.82
C ASP A 161 2.83 0.58 -22.83
N GLY A 162 2.24 1.52 -22.12
CA GLY A 162 0.80 1.65 -21.97
C GLY A 162 0.13 0.63 -21.06
N THR A 163 0.91 -0.19 -20.36
CA THR A 163 0.38 -1.16 -19.38
C THR A 163 -0.10 -0.42 -18.13
N SER A 164 -1.37 -0.62 -17.77
CA SER A 164 -1.92 -0.26 -16.47
C SER A 164 -2.13 -1.52 -15.66
N LEU A 165 -1.72 -1.51 -14.39
CA LEU A 165 -1.84 -2.67 -13.50
C LEU A 165 -2.43 -2.27 -12.15
N ALA A 166 -3.48 -2.98 -11.77
CA ALA A 166 -4.09 -2.90 -10.45
C ALA A 166 -3.83 -4.20 -9.67
N THR A 167 -3.87 -4.09 -8.35
CA THR A 167 -3.81 -5.26 -7.45
C THR A 167 -5.23 -5.67 -7.06
N PHE A 168 -5.54 -6.95 -7.17
CA PHE A 168 -6.71 -7.50 -6.51
C PHE A 168 -6.33 -8.29 -5.27
N SER A 169 -7.17 -8.23 -4.25
CA SER A 169 -7.04 -9.01 -3.02
C SER A 169 -8.40 -9.53 -2.60
N HIS A 170 -8.51 -10.86 -2.46
CA HIS A 170 -9.74 -11.53 -2.04
C HIS A 170 -9.50 -12.28 -0.74
N LEU A 171 -10.40 -12.15 0.21
CA LEU A 171 -10.45 -12.99 1.40
C LEU A 171 -11.28 -14.23 1.11
N GLU A 172 -10.68 -15.40 1.19
CA GLU A 172 -11.32 -16.69 0.93
C GLU A 172 -11.23 -17.61 2.16
N ASP A 173 -12.27 -18.42 2.37
CA ASP A 173 -12.21 -19.51 3.33
C ASP A 173 -11.59 -20.77 2.73
N LYS A 174 -11.45 -21.83 3.54
CA LYS A 174 -10.89 -23.12 3.11
C LYS A 174 -11.65 -23.81 1.97
N THR A 175 -12.90 -23.41 1.72
CA THR A 175 -13.72 -23.96 0.63
C THR A 175 -13.56 -23.19 -0.66
N GLY A 176 -12.82 -22.07 -0.65
CA GLY A 176 -12.66 -21.15 -1.76
C GLY A 176 -13.80 -20.13 -1.88
N ARG A 177 -14.69 -20.06 -0.87
CA ARG A 177 -15.75 -19.04 -0.86
C ARG A 177 -15.11 -17.69 -0.54
N ARG A 178 -15.33 -16.71 -1.41
CA ARG A 178 -14.90 -15.34 -1.24
C ARG A 178 -15.86 -14.59 -0.31
N TRP A 179 -15.30 -13.99 0.74
CA TRP A 179 -16.02 -13.24 1.75
C TRP A 179 -15.87 -11.73 1.58
N SER A 180 -14.73 -11.30 1.08
CA SER A 180 -14.43 -9.91 0.82
C SER A 180 -13.47 -9.79 -0.36
N GLN A 181 -13.46 -8.62 -1.00
CA GLN A 181 -12.50 -8.29 -2.05
C GLN A 181 -12.27 -6.80 -2.12
N ILE A 182 -11.13 -6.44 -2.66
CA ILE A 182 -10.80 -5.09 -3.07
C ILE A 182 -9.92 -5.16 -4.31
N ASP A 183 -10.18 -4.28 -5.26
CA ASP A 183 -9.32 -3.98 -6.39
C ASP A 183 -8.78 -2.57 -6.18
N GLN A 184 -7.46 -2.40 -6.27
CA GLN A 184 -6.79 -1.15 -5.95
C GLN A 184 -5.79 -0.79 -7.01
N ASP A 185 -5.86 0.43 -7.52
CA ASP A 185 -4.81 0.99 -8.36
C ASP A 185 -3.54 1.16 -7.52
N GLY A 186 -2.46 0.62 -8.01
CA GLY A 186 -1.17 0.67 -7.35
C GLY A 186 -0.27 1.79 -7.88
N TYR A 187 1.02 1.70 -7.56
CA TYR A 187 2.03 2.56 -8.16
C TYR A 187 2.03 2.38 -9.69
N PRO A 188 1.93 3.46 -10.47
CA PRO A 188 1.73 3.38 -11.92
C PRO A 188 2.82 2.59 -12.63
N ALA A 189 2.42 1.58 -13.40
CA ALA A 189 3.34 0.64 -14.03
C ALA A 189 4.30 1.31 -15.03
N GLU A 190 3.91 2.42 -15.64
CA GLU A 190 4.75 3.23 -16.54
C GLU A 190 5.97 3.86 -15.86
N GLN A 191 5.97 3.93 -14.52
CA GLN A 191 7.07 4.48 -13.73
C GLN A 191 7.99 3.41 -13.17
N TRP A 192 7.66 2.12 -13.34
CA TRP A 192 8.43 1.04 -12.76
C TRP A 192 9.84 0.98 -13.36
N ALA A 193 10.83 0.78 -12.48
CA ALA A 193 12.19 0.48 -12.87
C ALA A 193 12.64 -0.84 -12.24
N PRO A 194 13.36 -1.69 -12.97
CA PRO A 194 13.85 -2.96 -12.46
C PRO A 194 14.65 -2.78 -11.16
N GLY A 195 14.37 -3.62 -10.18
CA GLY A 195 14.96 -3.59 -8.84
C GLY A 195 14.27 -2.67 -7.85
N GLU A 196 13.31 -1.83 -8.26
CA GLU A 196 12.47 -1.08 -7.32
C GLU A 196 11.65 -2.04 -6.46
N VAL A 197 11.45 -1.65 -5.21
CA VAL A 197 10.53 -2.35 -4.30
C VAL A 197 9.35 -1.46 -4.01
N ILE A 198 8.17 -2.00 -4.26
CA ILE A 198 6.88 -1.35 -4.05
C ILE A 198 6.22 -1.99 -2.82
N LEU A 199 6.01 -1.21 -1.77
CA LEU A 199 5.12 -1.60 -0.69
C LEU A 199 3.73 -1.08 -1.00
N GLU A 200 2.75 -1.96 -1.00
CA GLU A 200 1.33 -1.60 -1.13
C GLU A 200 0.60 -1.90 0.16
N ARG A 201 -0.17 -0.93 0.62
CA ARG A 201 -1.10 -1.09 1.73
C ARG A 201 -2.52 -1.27 1.20
N ILE A 202 -3.14 -2.36 1.57
CA ILE A 202 -4.52 -2.70 1.24
C ILE A 202 -5.34 -2.70 2.52
N GLU A 203 -6.46 -2.00 2.50
CA GLU A 203 -7.41 -1.94 3.60
C GLU A 203 -8.65 -2.77 3.21
N LEU A 204 -8.60 -4.10 3.48
CA LEU A 204 -9.63 -5.04 3.06
C LEU A 204 -10.80 -5.05 4.05
N PRO A 205 -12.03 -4.63 3.67
CA PRO A 205 -13.16 -4.60 4.58
C PRO A 205 -13.60 -6.02 5.00
N LEU A 206 -13.81 -6.25 6.28
CA LEU A 206 -14.34 -7.49 6.82
C LEU A 206 -15.84 -7.38 7.04
N PRO A 207 -16.69 -8.16 6.35
CA PRO A 207 -18.13 -8.08 6.51
C PRO A 207 -18.56 -8.53 7.92
N ALA A 208 -19.57 -7.86 8.50
CA ALA A 208 -20.10 -8.18 9.82
C ALA A 208 -20.65 -9.63 9.93
N GLY A 209 -21.03 -10.24 8.82
CA GLY A 209 -21.49 -11.63 8.75
C GLY A 209 -20.38 -12.66 8.55
N LEU A 210 -19.12 -12.26 8.60
CA LEU A 210 -18.00 -13.17 8.50
C LEU A 210 -17.96 -14.09 9.73
N PRO A 211 -17.96 -15.43 9.57
CA PRO A 211 -17.82 -16.32 10.70
C PRO A 211 -16.50 -16.03 11.46
N PRO A 212 -16.54 -15.87 12.79
CA PRO A 212 -15.33 -15.63 13.56
C PRO A 212 -14.36 -16.81 13.45
N GLY A 213 -13.06 -16.50 13.45
CA GLY A 213 -11.99 -17.42 13.14
C GLY A 213 -11.70 -18.57 14.11
N ASN A 214 -12.62 -18.95 15.01
CA ASN A 214 -12.47 -20.12 15.87
C ASN A 214 -12.48 -21.42 15.04
N GLY A 215 -11.30 -21.78 14.52
CA GLY A 215 -11.11 -22.95 13.66
C GLY A 215 -11.44 -22.72 12.16
N GLN A 216 -11.79 -21.52 11.76
CA GLN A 216 -11.95 -21.16 10.36
C GLN A 216 -10.65 -20.51 9.89
N LEU A 217 -10.02 -21.11 8.89
CA LEU A 217 -8.84 -20.55 8.24
C LEU A 217 -9.30 -19.68 7.07
N TYR A 218 -8.81 -18.46 7.05
CA TYR A 218 -8.96 -17.52 5.94
C TYR A 218 -7.62 -17.31 5.26
N ARG A 219 -7.66 -17.08 3.95
CA ARG A 219 -6.48 -16.82 3.12
C ARG A 219 -6.74 -15.65 2.21
N LEU A 220 -5.67 -14.99 1.81
CA LEU A 220 -5.72 -13.96 0.79
C LEU A 220 -5.33 -14.54 -0.56
N ARG A 221 -6.19 -14.33 -1.55
CA ARG A 221 -5.85 -14.55 -2.96
C ARG A 221 -5.46 -13.22 -3.56
N ILE A 222 -4.22 -13.14 -4.03
CA ILE A 222 -3.59 -11.89 -4.47
C ILE A 222 -3.07 -12.04 -5.88
N GLY A 223 -3.23 -11.01 -6.70
CA GLY A 223 -2.64 -10.95 -8.03
C GLY A 223 -2.72 -9.57 -8.63
N ARG A 224 -2.25 -9.47 -9.85
CA ARG A 224 -2.25 -8.24 -10.64
C ARG A 224 -3.10 -8.44 -11.89
N PHE A 225 -3.78 -7.38 -12.32
CA PHE A 225 -4.58 -7.41 -13.54
C PHE A 225 -4.56 -6.06 -14.26
N ASN A 226 -4.84 -6.08 -15.55
CA ASN A 226 -5.08 -4.88 -16.33
C ASN A 226 -6.54 -4.42 -16.13
N PRO A 227 -6.80 -3.27 -15.50
CA PRO A 227 -8.17 -2.82 -15.23
C PRO A 227 -8.97 -2.49 -16.50
N ALA A 228 -8.31 -2.21 -17.63
CA ALA A 228 -8.99 -1.88 -18.88
C ALA A 228 -9.58 -3.13 -19.57
N GLY A 229 -8.88 -4.27 -19.53
CA GLY A 229 -9.29 -5.51 -20.20
C GLY A 229 -9.66 -6.64 -19.24
N GLY A 230 -9.29 -6.52 -17.97
CA GLY A 230 -9.51 -7.55 -16.95
C GLY A 230 -8.50 -8.70 -16.99
N GLU A 231 -7.52 -8.67 -17.90
CA GLU A 231 -6.51 -9.71 -18.03
C GLU A 231 -5.61 -9.74 -16.81
N ARG A 232 -5.45 -10.91 -16.18
CA ARG A 232 -4.58 -11.12 -15.06
C ARG A 232 -3.16 -11.47 -15.50
N LEU A 233 -2.18 -11.01 -14.74
CA LEU A 233 -0.81 -11.47 -14.92
C LEU A 233 -0.69 -12.95 -14.55
N ALA A 234 0.01 -13.71 -15.37
CA ALA A 234 0.29 -15.12 -15.11
C ALA A 234 1.31 -15.26 -13.96
N LEU A 235 1.00 -16.10 -12.98
CA LEU A 235 1.97 -16.59 -12.01
C LEU A 235 2.86 -17.63 -12.70
N ILE A 236 4.17 -17.44 -12.61
CA ILE A 236 5.18 -18.29 -13.29
C ILE A 236 5.93 -19.10 -12.25
N ASP A 237 6.03 -20.40 -12.46
CA ASP A 237 6.80 -21.30 -11.61
C ASP A 237 8.33 -21.17 -11.82
N ALA A 238 9.09 -21.89 -11.00
CA ALA A 238 10.57 -21.87 -11.08
C ALA A 238 11.15 -22.38 -12.40
N ASN A 239 10.36 -23.09 -13.21
CA ASN A 239 10.77 -23.63 -14.52
C ASN A 239 10.28 -22.72 -15.68
N GLY A 240 9.62 -21.59 -15.38
CA GLY A 240 9.07 -20.69 -16.36
C GLY A 240 7.67 -21.13 -16.88
N GLY A 241 7.06 -22.13 -16.26
CA GLY A 241 5.72 -22.62 -16.60
C GLY A 241 4.60 -21.80 -15.94
N PHE A 242 3.41 -21.84 -16.53
CA PHE A 242 2.21 -21.24 -15.96
C PHE A 242 1.76 -21.98 -14.70
N ALA A 243 1.70 -21.29 -13.56
CA ALA A 243 1.28 -21.82 -12.26
C ALA A 243 -0.08 -21.29 -11.79
N GLY A 244 -0.68 -20.38 -12.53
CA GLY A 244 -1.96 -19.76 -12.18
C GLY A 244 -2.00 -18.27 -12.55
N ASP A 245 -2.98 -17.57 -12.00
CA ASP A 245 -3.16 -16.12 -12.20
C ASP A 245 -3.18 -15.33 -10.87
N SER A 246 -2.86 -16.01 -9.77
CA SER A 246 -2.94 -15.46 -8.42
C SER A 246 -2.14 -16.32 -7.45
N LEU A 247 -1.62 -15.68 -6.40
CA LEU A 247 -1.04 -16.35 -5.25
C LEU A 247 -2.11 -16.55 -4.17
N LEU A 248 -2.14 -17.72 -3.55
CA LEU A 248 -2.89 -17.95 -2.31
C LEU A 248 -1.92 -17.86 -1.13
N SER A 249 -2.12 -16.86 -0.27
CA SER A 249 -1.26 -16.59 0.88
C SER A 249 -1.45 -17.59 2.04
N HIS A 250 -0.66 -17.40 3.09
CA HIS A 250 -0.83 -18.09 4.37
C HIS A 250 -2.12 -17.66 5.08
N ASP A 251 -2.42 -18.34 6.17
CA ASP A 251 -3.61 -18.10 6.96
C ASP A 251 -3.64 -16.70 7.57
N VAL A 252 -4.81 -16.07 7.52
CA VAL A 252 -5.07 -14.74 8.08
C VAL A 252 -5.80 -14.88 9.41
N VAL A 253 -5.37 -14.11 10.42
CA VAL A 253 -5.99 -14.11 11.74
C VAL A 253 -7.12 -13.08 11.77
N ILE A 254 -8.37 -13.57 11.89
CA ILE A 254 -9.56 -12.74 12.07
C ILE A 254 -10.14 -13.03 13.46
N ARG A 255 -10.28 -11.97 14.24
CA ARG A 255 -10.83 -12.03 15.60
C ARG A 255 -12.36 -11.94 15.56
N PRO A 256 -13.07 -12.48 16.56
CA PRO A 256 -14.49 -12.20 16.72
C PRO A 256 -14.74 -10.70 16.81
N GLY A 257 -15.80 -10.23 16.17
CA GLY A 257 -16.28 -8.86 16.34
C GLY A 257 -16.85 -8.63 17.76
N PRO A 258 -17.18 -7.39 18.12
CA PRO A 258 -17.88 -7.11 19.37
C PRO A 258 -19.20 -7.86 19.38
N PRO A 259 -19.66 -8.34 20.56
CA PRO A 259 -20.96 -8.96 20.66
C PRO A 259 -22.04 -7.96 20.24
N PRO A 260 -23.13 -8.42 19.57
CA PRO A 260 -24.22 -7.53 19.20
C PRO A 260 -24.83 -6.89 20.44
N ASP A 261 -25.12 -5.60 20.38
CA ASP A 261 -25.77 -4.87 21.46
C ASP A 261 -27.16 -4.38 21.02
N PRO A 262 -28.25 -4.80 21.67
CA PRO A 262 -28.30 -5.84 22.68
C PRO A 262 -28.07 -7.25 22.11
N LEU A 263 -27.54 -8.15 22.92
CA LEU A 263 -27.47 -9.58 22.54
C LEU A 263 -28.84 -10.10 22.11
N PRO A 264 -28.95 -10.85 21.01
CA PRO A 264 -30.20 -11.45 20.59
C PRO A 264 -30.77 -12.28 21.74
N ARG A 265 -31.99 -11.96 22.19
CA ARG A 265 -32.67 -12.81 23.15
C ARG A 265 -33.07 -14.10 22.43
N PRO A 266 -32.79 -15.27 23.01
CA PRO A 266 -33.29 -16.51 22.44
C PRO A 266 -34.82 -16.42 22.33
N PRO A 267 -35.41 -16.91 21.23
CA PRO A 267 -36.87 -16.84 21.01
C PRO A 267 -37.67 -17.54 22.13
N PHE A 268 -37.02 -18.43 22.85
CA PHE A 268 -37.58 -19.11 24.02
C PHE A 268 -36.55 -19.01 25.17
N PRO A 269 -36.64 -17.99 26.06
CA PRO A 269 -35.75 -17.90 27.19
C PRO A 269 -36.03 -19.08 28.11
N VAL A 270 -35.01 -19.91 28.32
CA VAL A 270 -35.08 -21.02 29.27
C VAL A 270 -34.41 -20.53 30.56
N ASP A 271 -35.21 -20.23 31.58
CA ASP A 271 -34.74 -19.87 32.91
C ASP A 271 -34.67 -21.14 33.79
N GLU A 272 -33.98 -22.17 33.30
CA GLU A 272 -33.72 -23.39 34.05
C GLU A 272 -32.26 -23.49 34.47
N PRO A 273 -31.96 -23.94 35.68
CA PRO A 273 -30.59 -24.17 36.09
C PRO A 273 -30.01 -25.36 35.30
N ALA A 274 -28.98 -25.11 34.50
CA ALA A 274 -28.30 -26.13 33.70
C ALA A 274 -27.39 -27.06 34.53
N ALA A 275 -26.89 -26.54 35.63
CA ALA A 275 -26.11 -27.25 36.67
C ALA A 275 -26.04 -26.33 37.90
N GLU A 276 -25.53 -26.83 39.03
CA GLU A 276 -25.31 -25.97 40.22
C GLU A 276 -24.50 -24.71 39.84
N GLY A 277 -25.15 -23.54 39.89
CA GLY A 277 -24.54 -22.24 39.59
C GLY A 277 -24.59 -21.74 38.15
N LEU A 278 -25.14 -22.50 37.20
CA LEU A 278 -25.33 -22.06 35.80
C LEU A 278 -26.80 -21.89 35.46
N ARG A 279 -27.13 -20.76 34.87
CA ARG A 279 -28.46 -20.49 34.31
C ARG A 279 -28.32 -20.14 32.84
N PHE A 280 -29.19 -20.64 31.99
CA PHE A 280 -29.36 -20.13 30.64
C PHE A 280 -30.22 -18.88 30.71
N LEU A 281 -29.69 -17.76 30.29
CA LEU A 281 -30.37 -16.48 30.16
C LEU A 281 -31.00 -16.33 28.77
#